data_e8af9a86c1c9be9d98cf79061c5715ab
#
_entry.id   e8af9a86c1c9be9d98cf79061c5715ab
#
_cell.length_a   1.000
_cell.length_b   1.000
_cell.length_c   1.000
_cell.angle_alpha   90.00
_cell.angle_beta   90.00
_cell.angle_gamma   90.00
#
_symmetry.space_group_name_H-M   'P 1'
#
loop_
_entity.id
_entity.type
_entity.pdbx_description
1 polymer ?
#
loop_
_entity_poly.entity_id
_entity_poly.type
_entity_poly.pdbx_seq_one_letter_code
_entity_poly.pdbx_strand_id
1 'polypeptide(L)'
;MSSNLNKSDIAILKLLVKLSRNGEEVYQSRIPEKAKLNPKAVSKVLKRLEKLGLIERTPVTHNKRKTYIIRLNVEAALKALSEVGESYVDIEEIMEEILAIPCITCPHSERCYEGGFYDPVFCPLLSKYVEDKLTTHTQSENRYK
;
A
#
# COMPACT_ATOMS: atom_id res chain seq x y z
N MET A 1 7.83 21.94 7.62
CA MET A 1 6.61 22.34 8.35
C MET A 1 6.09 21.11 9.04
N SER A 2 6.18 21.05 10.38
CA SER A 2 5.74 19.88 11.14
C SER A 2 4.22 19.73 10.99
N SER A 3 3.80 18.73 10.25
CA SER A 3 2.38 18.39 10.08
C SER A 3 1.88 17.85 11.43
N ASN A 4 1.18 18.70 12.18
CA ASN A 4 0.60 18.30 13.47
C ASN A 4 -0.60 17.37 13.22
N LEU A 5 -0.28 16.10 12.86
CA LEU A 5 -1.27 15.06 12.61
C LEU A 5 -1.75 14.46 13.94
N ASN A 6 -3.05 14.42 14.14
CA ASN A 6 -3.67 13.77 15.30
C ASN A 6 -3.75 12.24 15.05
N LYS A 7 -3.95 11.46 16.13
CA LYS A 7 -4.14 10.00 16.03
C LYS A 7 -5.19 9.58 15.00
N SER A 8 -6.29 10.32 14.90
CA SER A 8 -7.35 10.05 13.91
C SER A 8 -6.89 10.37 12.47
N ASP A 9 -6.08 11.41 12.29
CA ASP A 9 -5.51 11.77 10.98
C ASP A 9 -4.56 10.67 10.50
N ILE A 10 -3.69 10.18 11.39
CA ILE A 10 -2.74 9.09 11.13
C ILE A 10 -3.49 7.80 10.76
N ALA A 11 -4.52 7.43 11.54
CA ALA A 11 -5.30 6.22 11.29
C ALA A 11 -5.98 6.25 9.91
N ILE A 12 -6.60 7.38 9.54
CA ILE A 12 -7.25 7.55 8.24
C ILE A 12 -6.19 7.59 7.13
N LEU A 13 -5.06 8.24 7.34
CA LEU A 13 -3.99 8.31 6.34
C LEU A 13 -3.40 6.94 6.06
N LYS A 14 -3.12 6.12 7.07
CA LYS A 14 -2.69 4.72 6.92
C LYS A 14 -3.71 3.88 6.15
N LEU A 15 -5.00 4.02 6.47
CA LEU A 15 -6.06 3.34 5.74
C LEU A 15 -6.08 3.74 4.26
N LEU A 16 -5.94 5.04 3.95
CA LEU A 16 -5.93 5.54 2.59
C LEU A 16 -4.71 5.02 1.81
N VAL A 17 -3.53 4.94 2.44
CA VAL A 17 -2.33 4.35 1.84
C VAL A 17 -2.58 2.88 1.47
N LYS A 18 -3.15 2.10 2.38
CA LYS A 18 -3.50 0.68 2.13
C LYS A 18 -4.47 0.53 0.94
N LEU A 19 -5.54 1.30 0.92
CA LEU A 19 -6.56 1.25 -0.15
C LEU A 19 -5.99 1.71 -1.50
N SER A 20 -5.15 2.74 -1.50
CA SER A 20 -4.53 3.26 -2.73
C SER A 20 -3.58 2.24 -3.37
N ARG A 21 -2.83 1.48 -2.57
CA ARG A 21 -1.93 0.41 -3.05
C ARG A 21 -2.70 -0.74 -3.71
N ASN A 22 -3.89 -1.07 -3.18
CA ASN A 22 -4.75 -2.11 -3.75
C ASN A 22 -5.42 -1.68 -5.06
N GLY A 23 -5.17 -0.46 -5.55
CA GLY A 23 -5.78 0.08 -6.77
C GLY A 23 -7.29 0.32 -6.66
N GLU A 24 -7.84 0.35 -5.45
CA GLU A 24 -9.27 0.59 -5.21
C GLU A 24 -9.59 2.08 -5.34
N GLU A 25 -10.69 2.40 -6.03
CA GLU A 25 -11.28 3.74 -5.96
C GLU A 25 -11.86 3.98 -4.56
N VAL A 26 -11.31 4.98 -3.86
CA VAL A 26 -11.71 5.28 -2.49
C VAL A 26 -12.83 6.30 -2.46
N TYR A 27 -14.04 5.84 -2.16
CA TYR A 27 -15.20 6.74 -1.95
C TYR A 27 -15.27 7.21 -0.50
N GLN A 28 -15.43 8.52 -0.30
CA GLN A 28 -15.57 9.10 1.05
C GLN A 28 -16.65 8.43 1.88
N SER A 29 -17.75 8.00 1.26
CA SER A 29 -18.87 7.33 1.94
C SER A 29 -18.51 5.98 2.57
N ARG A 30 -17.47 5.30 2.09
CA ARG A 30 -17.04 3.99 2.59
C ARG A 30 -15.96 4.07 3.68
N ILE A 31 -15.31 5.24 3.81
CA ILE A 31 -14.22 5.41 4.80
C ILE A 31 -14.69 5.26 6.24
N PRO A 32 -15.85 5.81 6.67
CA PRO A 32 -16.31 5.67 8.05
C PRO A 32 -16.47 4.21 8.50
N GLU A 33 -16.98 3.36 7.62
CA GLU A 33 -17.17 1.94 7.88
C GLU A 33 -15.81 1.22 8.00
N LYS A 34 -14.91 1.43 7.01
CA LYS A 34 -13.57 0.84 7.00
C LYS A 34 -12.69 1.33 8.17
N ALA A 35 -12.80 2.61 8.54
CA ALA A 35 -12.05 3.21 9.65
C ALA A 35 -12.69 2.99 11.03
N LYS A 36 -13.92 2.44 11.09
CA LYS A 36 -14.74 2.32 12.32
C LYS A 36 -14.87 3.66 13.08
N LEU A 37 -15.01 4.75 12.34
CA LEU A 37 -15.11 6.11 12.86
C LEU A 37 -16.43 6.77 12.48
N ASN A 38 -16.83 7.77 13.29
CA ASN A 38 -18.03 8.55 13.00
C ASN A 38 -17.88 9.33 11.68
N PRO A 39 -18.89 9.34 10.77
CA PRO A 39 -18.84 10.06 9.49
C PRO A 39 -18.50 11.55 9.61
N LYS A 40 -18.96 12.23 10.68
CA LYS A 40 -18.63 13.64 10.94
C LYS A 40 -17.13 13.82 11.25
N ALA A 41 -16.56 12.91 12.05
CA ALA A 41 -15.13 12.92 12.37
C ALA A 41 -14.28 12.66 11.11
N VAL A 42 -14.64 11.66 10.30
CA VAL A 42 -13.98 11.37 9.03
C VAL A 42 -14.00 12.57 8.10
N SER A 43 -15.16 13.22 7.92
CA SER A 43 -15.27 14.42 7.08
C SER A 43 -14.37 15.57 7.55
N LYS A 44 -14.22 15.75 8.87
CA LYS A 44 -13.34 16.78 9.45
C LYS A 44 -11.86 16.46 9.18
N VAL A 45 -11.47 15.18 9.35
CA VAL A 45 -10.11 14.71 9.07
C VAL A 45 -9.79 14.87 7.58
N LEU A 46 -10.65 14.41 6.69
CA LEU A 46 -10.41 14.51 5.25
C LEU A 46 -10.26 15.97 4.78
N LYS A 47 -11.07 16.89 5.31
CA LYS A 47 -10.88 18.33 5.03
C LYS A 47 -9.52 18.85 5.50
N ARG A 48 -8.98 18.35 6.59
CA ARG A 48 -7.66 18.72 7.09
C ARG A 48 -6.56 18.15 6.21
N LEU A 49 -6.64 16.86 5.87
CA LEU A 49 -5.66 16.20 4.99
C LEU A 49 -5.63 16.85 3.60
N GLU A 50 -6.78 17.27 3.08
CA GLU A 50 -6.87 18.04 1.82
C GLU A 50 -6.16 19.40 1.93
N LYS A 51 -6.36 20.15 3.02
CA LYS A 51 -5.64 21.41 3.27
C LYS A 51 -4.13 21.24 3.39
N LEU A 52 -3.68 20.09 3.85
CA LEU A 52 -2.26 19.73 3.94
C LEU A 52 -1.68 19.22 2.60
N GLY A 53 -2.50 19.12 1.55
CA GLY A 53 -2.07 18.61 0.24
C GLY A 53 -1.79 17.12 0.19
N LEU A 54 -2.22 16.37 1.22
CA LEU A 54 -2.00 14.92 1.31
C LEU A 54 -3.02 14.12 0.49
N ILE A 55 -4.21 14.70 0.28
CA ILE A 55 -5.29 14.10 -0.52
C ILE A 55 -5.94 15.15 -1.42
N GLU A 56 -6.53 14.66 -2.51
CA GLU A 56 -7.42 15.42 -3.38
C GLU A 56 -8.82 14.81 -3.34
N ARG A 57 -9.87 15.65 -3.31
CA ARG A 57 -11.25 15.21 -3.30
C ARG A 57 -11.97 15.68 -4.55
N THR A 58 -12.41 14.73 -5.38
CA THR A 58 -13.18 15.01 -6.60
C THR A 58 -14.65 14.68 -6.36
N PRO A 59 -15.59 15.62 -6.54
CA PRO A 59 -17.02 15.36 -6.37
C PRO A 59 -17.54 14.43 -7.46
N VAL A 60 -18.28 13.40 -7.03
CA VAL A 60 -18.89 12.41 -7.93
C VAL A 60 -20.28 12.01 -7.44
N THR A 61 -21.08 11.45 -8.35
CA THR A 61 -22.36 10.85 -8.00
C THR A 61 -22.21 9.32 -8.06
N HIS A 62 -22.30 8.67 -6.92
CA HIS A 62 -22.26 7.22 -6.81
C HIS A 62 -23.57 6.72 -6.20
N ASN A 63 -24.22 5.73 -6.84
CA ASN A 63 -25.52 5.18 -6.40
C ASN A 63 -26.58 6.28 -6.14
N LYS A 64 -26.73 7.23 -7.04
CA LYS A 64 -27.66 8.38 -6.96
C LYS A 64 -27.42 9.32 -5.76
N ARG A 65 -26.28 9.21 -5.07
CA ARG A 65 -25.88 10.09 -3.96
C ARG A 65 -24.61 10.83 -4.29
N LYS A 66 -24.57 12.12 -3.95
CA LYS A 66 -23.35 12.93 -4.08
C LYS A 66 -22.32 12.47 -3.04
N THR A 67 -21.12 12.15 -3.49
CA THR A 67 -19.97 11.75 -2.65
C THR A 67 -18.69 12.30 -3.26
N TYR A 68 -17.55 11.95 -2.69
CA TYR A 68 -16.24 12.33 -3.21
C TYR A 68 -15.40 11.07 -3.45
N ILE A 69 -14.65 11.05 -4.55
CA ILE A 69 -13.52 10.16 -4.74
C ILE A 69 -12.31 10.82 -4.08
N ILE A 70 -11.59 10.04 -3.29
CA ILE A 70 -10.38 10.46 -2.60
C ILE A 70 -9.19 9.93 -3.39
N ARG A 71 -8.33 10.83 -3.85
CA ARG A 71 -7.03 10.50 -4.41
C ARG A 71 -5.95 10.85 -3.40
N LEU A 72 -5.08 9.89 -3.10
CA LEU A 72 -3.99 10.07 -2.16
C LEU A 72 -2.71 10.50 -2.91
N ASN A 73 -2.04 11.53 -2.40
CA ASN A 73 -0.66 11.79 -2.75
C ASN A 73 0.23 10.89 -1.89
N VAL A 74 0.58 9.71 -2.42
CA VAL A 74 1.27 8.66 -1.67
C VAL A 74 2.61 9.13 -1.13
N GLU A 75 3.39 9.85 -1.94
CA GLU A 75 4.71 10.35 -1.54
C GLU A 75 4.60 11.34 -0.37
N ALA A 76 3.73 12.33 -0.49
CA ALA A 76 3.48 13.30 0.58
C ALA A 76 2.93 12.65 1.85
N ALA A 77 2.05 11.65 1.70
CA ALA A 77 1.47 10.91 2.82
C ALA A 77 2.51 10.09 3.59
N LEU A 78 3.37 9.36 2.88
CA LEU A 78 4.44 8.57 3.50
C LEU A 78 5.46 9.47 4.20
N LYS A 79 5.82 10.60 3.59
CA LYS A 79 6.70 11.61 4.21
C LYS A 79 6.08 12.17 5.49
N ALA A 80 4.80 12.56 5.45
CA ALA A 80 4.10 13.08 6.63
C ALA A 80 3.99 12.05 7.76
N LEU A 81 3.81 10.76 7.45
CA LEU A 81 3.82 9.68 8.44
C LEU A 81 5.22 9.51 9.04
N SER A 82 6.28 9.53 8.24
CA SER A 82 7.66 9.40 8.75
C SER A 82 8.07 10.56 9.66
N GLU A 83 7.62 11.79 9.37
CA GLU A 83 7.88 12.97 10.21
C GLU A 83 7.27 12.88 11.61
N VAL A 84 6.17 12.13 11.77
CA VAL A 84 5.54 11.88 13.09
C VAL A 84 6.01 10.58 13.75
N GLY A 85 7.07 9.95 13.20
CA GLY A 85 7.63 8.70 13.72
C GLY A 85 6.79 7.46 13.43
N GLU A 86 5.83 7.56 12.50
CA GLU A 86 4.95 6.47 12.10
C GLU A 86 5.41 5.93 10.74
N SER A 87 5.95 4.73 10.71
CA SER A 87 6.20 4.03 9.45
C SER A 87 4.95 3.28 9.01
N TYR A 88 4.63 3.38 7.71
CA TYR A 88 3.62 2.52 7.12
C TYR A 88 4.31 1.25 6.63
N VAL A 89 4.20 0.21 7.41
CA VAL A 89 4.66 -1.13 7.06
C VAL A 89 3.44 -2.05 7.14
N ASP A 90 3.00 -2.58 6.00
CA ASP A 90 1.99 -3.64 5.99
C ASP A 90 2.71 -4.97 6.18
N ILE A 91 2.68 -5.48 7.42
CA ILE A 91 3.36 -6.74 7.78
C ILE A 91 2.77 -7.91 6.99
N GLU A 92 1.46 -7.89 6.71
CA GLU A 92 0.80 -8.94 5.92
C GLU A 92 1.36 -8.95 4.49
N GLU A 93 1.50 -7.78 3.84
CA GLU A 93 2.07 -7.63 2.50
C GLU A 93 3.53 -8.14 2.45
N ILE A 94 4.35 -7.75 3.45
CA ILE A 94 5.75 -8.21 3.53
C ILE A 94 5.82 -9.72 3.75
N MET A 95 4.97 -10.27 4.61
CA MET A 95 4.94 -11.71 4.86
C MET A 95 4.52 -12.49 3.61
N GLU A 96 3.55 -12.00 2.84
CA GLU A 96 3.16 -12.60 1.56
C GLU A 96 4.32 -12.57 0.55
N GLU A 97 5.03 -11.45 0.44
CA GLU A 97 6.20 -11.33 -0.43
C GLU A 97 7.33 -12.28 -0.03
N ILE A 98 7.61 -12.40 1.27
CA ILE A 98 8.62 -13.32 1.80
C ILE A 98 8.21 -14.77 1.51
N LEU A 99 6.98 -15.16 1.81
CA LEU A 99 6.48 -16.51 1.60
C LEU A 99 6.37 -16.89 0.12
N ALA A 100 6.28 -15.92 -0.78
CA ALA A 100 6.32 -16.14 -2.22
C ALA A 100 7.69 -16.58 -2.74
N ILE A 101 8.77 -16.34 -1.95
CA ILE A 101 10.13 -16.79 -2.32
C ILE A 101 10.19 -18.32 -2.22
N PRO A 102 10.44 -19.04 -3.32
CA PRO A 102 10.36 -20.51 -3.31
C PRO A 102 11.37 -21.19 -2.37
N CYS A 103 12.48 -20.51 -2.06
CA CYS A 103 13.50 -21.04 -1.15
C CYS A 103 13.03 -21.16 0.30
N ILE A 104 12.07 -20.32 0.73
CA ILE A 104 11.54 -20.32 2.12
C ILE A 104 10.80 -21.62 2.43
N THR A 105 10.05 -22.13 1.46
CA THR A 105 9.24 -23.35 1.61
C THR A 105 9.89 -24.58 0.99
N CYS A 106 11.12 -24.44 0.45
CA CYS A 106 11.81 -25.52 -0.25
C CYS A 106 12.31 -26.60 0.74
N PRO A 107 11.95 -27.88 0.54
CA PRO A 107 12.40 -28.96 1.41
C PRO A 107 13.90 -29.25 1.28
N HIS A 108 14.57 -28.69 0.27
CA HIS A 108 15.99 -28.87 0.00
C HIS A 108 16.85 -27.67 0.37
N SER A 109 16.27 -26.63 1.00
CA SER A 109 16.96 -25.37 1.32
C SER A 109 18.26 -25.56 2.11
N GLU A 110 18.28 -26.50 3.07
CA GLU A 110 19.46 -26.79 3.90
C GLU A 110 20.62 -27.47 3.13
N ARG A 111 20.32 -28.07 1.99
CA ARG A 111 21.30 -28.78 1.14
C ARG A 111 21.51 -28.08 -0.20
N CYS A 112 20.95 -26.88 -0.34
CA CYS A 112 21.05 -26.08 -1.56
C CYS A 112 22.22 -25.10 -1.44
N TYR A 113 23.28 -25.33 -2.23
CA TYR A 113 24.47 -24.48 -2.27
C TYR A 113 25.11 -24.54 -3.66
N GLU A 114 25.87 -23.51 -4.01
CA GLU A 114 26.55 -23.41 -5.31
C GLU A 114 27.49 -24.59 -5.53
N GLY A 115 27.36 -25.25 -6.69
CA GLY A 115 28.14 -26.44 -7.04
C GLY A 115 27.70 -27.72 -6.36
N GLY A 116 26.62 -27.71 -5.58
CA GLY A 116 26.02 -28.89 -4.94
C GLY A 116 25.07 -29.65 -5.85
N PHE A 117 24.50 -30.76 -5.31
CA PHE A 117 23.48 -31.52 -6.03
C PHE A 117 22.19 -30.69 -6.26
N TYR A 118 21.83 -29.88 -5.28
CA TYR A 118 20.82 -28.82 -5.38
C TYR A 118 21.55 -27.48 -5.49
N ASP A 119 21.64 -26.94 -6.70
CA ASP A 119 22.32 -25.67 -6.95
C ASP A 119 21.28 -24.58 -7.24
N PRO A 120 21.30 -23.45 -6.51
CA PRO A 120 20.37 -22.36 -6.70
C PRO A 120 20.46 -21.73 -8.11
N VAL A 121 21.65 -21.76 -8.74
CA VAL A 121 21.89 -21.21 -10.08
C VAL A 121 21.07 -21.95 -11.15
N PHE A 122 20.87 -23.26 -10.96
CA PHE A 122 20.11 -24.11 -11.87
C PHE A 122 18.70 -24.46 -11.37
N CYS A 123 18.23 -23.80 -10.30
CA CYS A 123 16.93 -24.08 -9.70
C CYS A 123 15.78 -23.54 -10.57
N PRO A 124 14.92 -24.38 -11.16
CA PRO A 124 13.83 -23.92 -12.03
C PRO A 124 12.77 -23.11 -11.28
N LEU A 125 12.56 -23.39 -9.99
CA LEU A 125 11.60 -22.63 -9.17
C LEU A 125 12.09 -21.22 -8.90
N LEU A 126 13.39 -21.07 -8.59
CA LEU A 126 13.98 -19.75 -8.34
C LEU A 126 14.08 -18.94 -9.64
N SER A 127 14.48 -19.55 -10.75
CA SER A 127 14.54 -18.89 -12.06
C SER A 127 13.17 -18.35 -12.47
N LYS A 128 12.14 -19.19 -12.39
CA LYS A 128 10.76 -18.76 -12.68
C LYS A 128 10.30 -17.60 -11.79
N TYR A 129 10.56 -17.68 -10.49
CA TYR A 129 10.20 -16.61 -9.55
C TYR A 129 10.85 -15.27 -9.93
N VAL A 130 12.14 -15.30 -10.27
CA VAL A 130 12.88 -14.11 -10.70
C VAL A 130 12.32 -13.55 -12.02
N GLU A 131 12.03 -14.39 -13.00
CA GLU A 131 11.43 -13.98 -14.27
C GLU A 131 10.05 -13.34 -14.06
N ASP A 132 9.19 -13.94 -13.24
CA ASP A 132 7.87 -13.39 -12.93
C ASP A 132 7.96 -12.03 -12.23
N LYS A 133 8.92 -11.84 -11.31
CA LYS A 133 9.15 -10.56 -10.64
C LYS A 133 9.68 -9.48 -11.58
N LEU A 134 10.60 -9.83 -12.49
CA LEU A 134 11.13 -8.89 -13.48
C LEU A 134 10.04 -8.40 -14.46
N THR A 135 9.15 -9.29 -14.89
CA THR A 135 8.05 -8.92 -15.80
C THR A 135 7.01 -8.03 -15.14
N THR A 136 6.72 -8.23 -13.86
CA THR A 136 5.78 -7.37 -13.11
C THR A 136 6.34 -5.97 -12.86
N HIS A 137 7.66 -5.83 -12.62
CA HIS A 137 8.29 -4.51 -12.44
C HIS A 137 8.27 -3.66 -13.71
N THR A 138 8.51 -4.26 -14.88
CA THR A 138 8.47 -3.53 -16.18
C THR A 138 7.08 -3.01 -16.55
N GLN A 139 6.00 -3.63 -16.06
CA GLN A 139 4.64 -3.15 -16.29
C GLN A 139 4.22 -2.00 -15.36
N SER A 140 4.81 -1.88 -14.17
CA SER A 140 4.50 -0.80 -13.23
C SER A 140 5.14 0.54 -13.64
N GLU A 141 6.32 0.54 -14.26
CA GLU A 141 6.98 1.76 -14.74
C GLU A 141 6.26 2.41 -15.95
N ASN A 142 5.54 1.63 -16.75
CA ASN A 142 4.79 2.16 -17.90
C ASN A 142 3.45 2.82 -17.54
N ARG A 143 3.04 2.79 -16.29
CA ARG A 143 1.75 3.37 -15.83
C ARG A 143 1.88 4.82 -15.36
N TYR A 144 3.09 5.39 -15.33
CA TYR A 144 3.38 6.76 -14.89
C TYR A 144 3.93 7.68 -16.01
N LYS A 145 3.77 7.28 -17.28
CA LYS A 145 4.04 8.17 -18.43
C LYS A 145 2.77 8.74 -19.02
#